data_a27cfc31dad18ec52a50ac5e70c25af2
#
_entry.id   a27cfc31dad18ec52a50ac5e70c25af2
#
_cell.length_a   1.000
_cell.length_b   1.000
_cell.length_c   1.000
_cell.angle_alpha   90.00
_cell.angle_beta   90.00
_cell.angle_gamma   90.00
#
_symmetry.space_group_name_H-M   'P 1'
#
loop_
_entity.id
_entity.type
_entity.pdbx_description
1 polymer ?
#
loop_
_entity_poly.entity_id
_entity_poly.type
_entity_poly.pdbx_seq_one_letter_code
_entity_poly.pdbx_strand_id
1 'polypeptide(L)'
;PPPMPRYEEEEMTQERFEAMLETYLKKLAQKPPAAWSAEARTWAEETGLIAGDETGNKQYRNFLTREQFAVLLHRYDALRRGK
;
A
#
# COMPACT_ATOMS: atom_id res chain seq x y z
N PRO A 1 -37.30 19.54 -17.96
CA PRO A 1 -36.28 19.43 -16.91
C PRO A 1 -34.89 19.73 -17.45
N PRO A 2 -34.03 20.20 -16.63
CA PRO A 2 -32.65 20.42 -17.07
C PRO A 2 -32.01 19.12 -17.48
N PRO A 3 -31.04 19.15 -18.39
CA PRO A 3 -30.35 17.94 -18.80
C PRO A 3 -29.60 17.34 -17.61
N MET A 4 -29.48 16.02 -17.65
CA MET A 4 -28.76 15.31 -16.63
C MET A 4 -27.29 15.74 -16.62
N PRO A 5 -26.67 15.88 -15.44
CA PRO A 5 -25.24 16.15 -15.41
C PRO A 5 -24.46 15.04 -16.11
N ARG A 6 -23.35 15.42 -16.68
CA ARG A 6 -22.55 14.49 -17.46
C ARG A 6 -22.10 13.27 -16.66
N TYR A 7 -21.81 13.46 -15.37
CA TYR A 7 -21.36 12.34 -14.55
C TYR A 7 -22.41 11.24 -14.40
N GLU A 8 -23.67 11.55 -14.63
CA GLU A 8 -24.73 10.54 -14.58
C GLU A 8 -24.71 9.66 -15.81
N GLU A 9 -24.18 10.17 -16.91
CA GLU A 9 -23.99 9.38 -18.12
C GLU A 9 -22.77 8.50 -17.98
N GLU A 10 -21.87 8.89 -17.12
CA GLU A 10 -20.67 8.12 -16.82
C GLU A 10 -20.83 7.46 -15.47
N GLU A 11 -21.93 6.74 -15.32
CA GLU A 11 -22.26 6.11 -14.05
C GLU A 11 -21.11 5.29 -13.51
N MET A 12 -20.87 5.42 -12.22
CA MET A 12 -19.84 4.67 -11.53
C MET A 12 -20.33 3.23 -11.35
N THR A 13 -19.82 2.33 -12.15
CA THR A 13 -20.06 0.91 -11.97
C THR A 13 -19.03 0.35 -10.97
N GLN A 14 -19.30 -0.83 -10.48
CA GLN A 14 -18.35 -1.48 -9.58
C GLN A 14 -17.01 -1.73 -10.27
N GLU A 15 -17.04 -2.20 -11.50
CA GLU A 15 -15.83 -2.44 -12.27
C GLU A 15 -15.03 -1.17 -12.47
N ARG A 16 -15.70 -0.07 -12.73
CA ARG A 16 -15.05 1.21 -12.93
C ARG A 16 -14.42 1.72 -11.64
N PHE A 17 -15.16 1.58 -10.53
CA PHE A 17 -14.64 1.95 -9.23
C PHE A 17 -13.39 1.14 -8.89
N GLU A 18 -13.44 -0.16 -9.11
CA GLU A 18 -12.29 -1.03 -8.81
C GLU A 18 -11.08 -0.69 -9.67
N ALA A 19 -11.30 -0.37 -10.95
CA ALA A 19 -10.21 0.04 -11.83
C ALA A 19 -9.58 1.35 -11.36
N MET A 20 -10.40 2.29 -10.93
CA MET A 20 -9.91 3.57 -10.43
C MET A 20 -9.15 3.41 -9.12
N LEU A 21 -9.65 2.55 -8.23
CA LEU A 21 -8.98 2.26 -6.98
C LEU A 21 -7.64 1.60 -7.23
N GLU A 22 -7.59 0.65 -8.14
CA GLU A 22 -6.35 -0.01 -8.50
C GLU A 22 -5.31 0.97 -9.02
N THR A 23 -5.74 1.91 -9.87
CA THR A 23 -4.85 2.96 -10.37
C THR A 23 -4.34 3.83 -9.23
N TYR A 24 -5.20 4.18 -8.29
CA TYR A 24 -4.80 4.98 -7.15
C TYR A 24 -3.78 4.24 -6.27
N LEU A 25 -3.99 2.95 -6.03
CA LEU A 25 -3.05 2.17 -5.25
C LEU A 25 -1.69 2.07 -5.92
N LYS A 26 -1.65 1.99 -7.24
CA LYS A 26 -0.39 2.02 -7.97
C LYS A 26 0.32 3.35 -7.79
N LYS A 27 -0.43 4.45 -7.75
CA LYS A 27 0.14 5.77 -7.49
C LYS A 27 0.71 5.84 -6.08
N LEU A 28 -0.01 5.30 -5.09
CA LEU A 28 0.49 5.28 -3.73
C LEU A 28 1.80 4.50 -3.61
N ALA A 29 1.90 3.41 -4.35
CA ALA A 29 3.10 2.58 -4.33
C ALA A 29 4.34 3.33 -4.83
N GLN A 30 4.14 4.37 -5.63
CA GLN A 30 5.24 5.16 -6.18
C GLN A 30 5.55 6.41 -5.36
N LYS A 31 4.73 6.75 -4.38
CA LYS A 31 4.96 7.94 -3.58
C LYS A 31 6.13 7.75 -2.63
N PRO A 32 6.97 8.77 -2.46
CA PRO A 32 8.05 8.67 -1.47
C PRO A 32 7.48 8.65 -0.05
N PRO A 33 8.12 7.94 0.86
CA PRO A 33 7.66 7.91 2.25
C PRO A 33 7.87 9.24 2.95
N ALA A 34 7.13 9.46 4.03
CA ALA A 34 7.27 10.68 4.83
C ALA A 34 8.55 10.63 5.67
N ALA A 35 9.12 11.79 5.92
CA ALA A 35 10.38 11.89 6.65
C ALA A 35 10.30 11.35 8.09
N TRP A 36 9.14 11.50 8.73
CA TRP A 36 9.00 11.09 10.13
C TRP A 36 9.20 9.58 10.34
N SER A 37 9.07 8.79 9.29
CA SER A 37 9.19 7.35 9.39
C SER A 37 10.60 6.84 9.06
N ALA A 38 11.55 7.73 8.83
CA ALA A 38 12.87 7.34 8.33
C ALA A 38 13.59 6.32 9.23
N GLU A 39 13.59 6.55 10.53
CA GLU A 39 14.26 5.66 11.46
C GLU A 39 13.62 4.27 11.48
N ALA A 40 12.29 4.24 11.55
CA ALA A 40 11.59 2.96 11.55
C ALA A 40 11.77 2.20 10.25
N ARG A 41 11.79 2.92 9.11
CA ARG A 41 12.02 2.29 7.80
C ARG A 41 13.41 1.68 7.72
N THR A 42 14.40 2.41 8.18
CA THR A 42 15.78 1.91 8.18
C THR A 42 15.89 0.63 9.01
N TRP A 43 15.32 0.65 10.20
CA TRP A 43 15.30 -0.52 11.05
C TRP A 43 14.60 -1.70 10.40
N ALA A 44 13.42 -1.46 9.79
CA ALA A 44 12.64 -2.53 9.17
C ALA A 44 13.36 -3.13 7.97
N GLU A 45 14.06 -2.31 7.21
CA GLU A 45 14.81 -2.78 6.04
C GLU A 45 16.07 -3.54 6.46
N GLU A 46 16.78 -3.05 7.46
CA GLU A 46 18.00 -3.69 7.92
C GLU A 46 17.73 -5.04 8.56
N THR A 47 16.61 -5.18 9.24
CA THR A 47 16.25 -6.45 9.86
C THR A 47 15.61 -7.44 8.89
N GLY A 48 15.30 -6.98 7.67
CA GLY A 48 14.63 -7.83 6.70
C GLY A 48 13.14 -7.96 6.94
N LEU A 49 12.58 -7.19 7.88
CA LEU A 49 11.16 -7.24 8.18
C LEU A 49 10.34 -6.75 6.99
N ILE A 50 10.82 -5.70 6.34
CA ILE A 50 10.19 -5.19 5.13
C ILE A 50 11.17 -5.34 3.97
N ALA A 51 10.76 -6.09 2.97
CA ALA A 51 11.48 -6.24 1.72
C ALA A 51 10.67 -5.54 0.63
N GLY A 52 11.30 -5.16 -0.44
CA GLY A 52 10.59 -4.55 -1.55
C GLY A 52 9.87 -5.59 -2.39
N ASP A 53 9.09 -5.10 -3.35
CA ASP A 53 8.51 -5.98 -4.36
C ASP A 53 9.59 -6.39 -5.36
N GLU A 54 9.20 -7.00 -6.48
CA GLU A 54 10.13 -7.47 -7.49
C GLU A 54 11.04 -6.38 -8.05
N THR A 55 10.58 -5.12 -7.97
CA THR A 55 11.35 -3.97 -8.44
C THR A 55 12.14 -3.31 -7.33
N GLY A 56 12.06 -3.81 -6.10
CA GLY A 56 12.71 -3.21 -4.95
C GLY A 56 11.90 -2.10 -4.29
N ASN A 57 10.68 -1.86 -4.75
CA ASN A 57 9.81 -0.82 -4.20
C ASN A 57 9.14 -1.34 -2.93
N LYS A 58 9.37 -0.66 -1.80
CA LYS A 58 8.80 -1.05 -0.50
C LYS A 58 7.37 -0.59 -0.31
N GLN A 59 6.87 0.28 -1.17
CA GLN A 59 5.48 0.73 -1.18
C GLN A 59 5.00 1.27 0.17
N TYR A 60 5.82 2.08 0.82
CA TYR A 60 5.52 2.57 2.17
C TYR A 60 4.26 3.41 2.29
N ARG A 61 3.78 3.99 1.21
CA ARG A 61 2.58 4.82 1.24
C ARG A 61 1.33 4.04 0.84
N ASN A 62 1.47 2.76 0.53
CA ASN A 62 0.34 1.92 0.18
C ASN A 62 -0.36 1.41 1.44
N PHE A 63 -1.55 0.88 1.26
CA PHE A 63 -2.33 0.35 2.37
C PHE A 63 -1.81 -1.03 2.78
N LEU A 64 -1.98 -1.33 4.04
CA LEU A 64 -1.59 -2.62 4.60
C LEU A 64 -2.86 -3.46 4.79
N THR A 65 -2.85 -4.67 4.25
CA THR A 65 -3.95 -5.59 4.49
C THR A 65 -3.76 -6.28 5.83
N ARG A 66 -4.85 -6.82 6.37
CA ARG A 66 -4.76 -7.56 7.62
C ARG A 66 -3.88 -8.79 7.47
N GLU A 67 -3.92 -9.43 6.32
CA GLU A 67 -3.07 -10.57 6.02
C GLU A 67 -1.60 -10.17 6.04
N GLN A 68 -1.26 -9.06 5.40
CA GLN A 68 0.11 -8.56 5.39
C GLN A 68 0.58 -8.22 6.80
N PHE A 69 -0.31 -7.66 7.62
CA PHE A 69 0.02 -7.34 9.00
C PHE A 69 0.34 -8.61 9.78
N ALA A 70 -0.45 -9.66 9.61
CA ALA A 70 -0.19 -10.93 10.28
C ALA A 70 1.17 -11.50 9.88
N VAL A 71 1.51 -11.41 8.59
CA VAL A 71 2.81 -11.86 8.11
C VAL A 71 3.94 -11.07 8.76
N LEU A 72 3.77 -9.75 8.85
CA LEU A 72 4.79 -8.89 9.48
C LEU A 72 5.00 -9.23 10.95
N LEU A 73 3.89 -9.45 11.68
CA LEU A 73 3.98 -9.83 13.08
C LEU A 73 4.67 -11.18 13.24
N HIS A 74 4.37 -12.12 12.38
CA HIS A 74 4.98 -13.43 12.42
C HIS A 74 6.49 -13.34 12.15
N ARG A 75 6.88 -12.52 11.17
CA ARG A 75 8.29 -12.28 10.88
C ARG A 75 9.01 -11.63 12.05
N TYR A 76 8.35 -10.66 12.67
CA TYR A 76 8.94 -9.98 13.82
C TYR A 76 9.16 -10.96 14.98
N ASP A 77 8.18 -11.82 15.24
CA ASP A 77 8.30 -12.80 16.29
C ASP A 77 9.46 -13.76 16.03
N ALA A 78 9.58 -14.23 14.79
CA ALA A 78 10.66 -15.12 14.40
C ALA A 78 12.02 -14.43 14.56
N LEU A 79 12.11 -13.16 14.17
CA LEU A 79 13.31 -12.37 14.29
C LEU A 79 13.74 -12.23 15.75
N ARG A 80 12.78 -11.95 16.61
CA ARG A 80 13.02 -11.78 18.04
C ARG A 80 13.47 -13.08 18.70
N ARG A 81 12.90 -14.20 18.26
CA ARG A 81 13.23 -15.51 18.82
C ARG A 81 14.56 -16.07 18.31
N GLY A 82 14.94 -15.64 17.12
CA GLY A 82 16.15 -16.11 16.48
C GLY A 82 17.43 -15.56 17.07
N LYS A 83 17.30 -14.79 18.12
CA LYS A 83 18.47 -14.20 18.80
C LYS A 83 18.98 -15.11 19.93
#